data_82da58b23172999084b45b1746feef6c
#
_entry.id   82da58b23172999084b45b1746feef6c
#
_cell.length_a   1.000
_cell.length_b   1.000
_cell.length_c   1.000
_cell.angle_alpha   90.00
_cell.angle_beta   90.00
_cell.angle_gamma   90.00
#
_symmetry.space_group_name_H-M   'P 1'
#
loop_
_entity.id
_entity.type
_entity.pdbx_description
1 polymer ?
#
loop_
_entity_poly.entity_id
_entity_poly.type
_entity_poly.pdbx_seq_one_letter_code
_entity_poly.pdbx_strand_id
1 'polypeptide(L)'
;GFLMDVFDSRIVVRRLDFAYSDGGRVADDWVIPLPTVNERPYAYADRAAKERPPQFAGGAALKVCRVTAKTRGGKEVECLKVFFPTACSHDGHPRANRYEVTAECDGGACVVKEVYSPKFCLHEDFDGGLAHCLFPVAELSGQLERVKFSVRPLGAFGVKGRAIS
;
A
#
# COMPACT_ATOMS: atom_id res chain seq x y z
N GLY A 1 -12.09 3.72 -19.03
CA GLY A 1 -10.82 3.40 -19.69
C GLY A 1 -9.93 4.63 -19.89
N PHE A 2 -8.82 4.45 -20.59
CA PHE A 2 -7.87 5.50 -20.87
C PHE A 2 -7.58 5.56 -22.36
N LEU A 3 -7.57 6.77 -22.90
CA LEU A 3 -7.05 7.07 -24.23
C LEU A 3 -5.80 7.92 -24.06
N MET A 4 -4.72 7.54 -24.72
CA MET A 4 -3.44 8.21 -24.60
C MET A 4 -3.01 8.75 -25.95
N ASP A 5 -2.84 10.08 -26.04
CA ASP A 5 -2.27 10.76 -27.18
C ASP A 5 -0.82 11.15 -26.87
N VAL A 6 0.10 10.79 -27.74
CA VAL A 6 1.52 11.10 -27.60
C VAL A 6 1.90 12.18 -28.60
N PHE A 7 2.43 13.29 -28.08
CA PHE A 7 2.95 14.42 -28.85
C PHE A 7 4.47 14.53 -28.61
N ASP A 8 5.17 15.30 -29.40
CA ASP A 8 6.62 15.49 -29.24
C ASP A 8 7.03 16.08 -27.87
N SER A 9 6.17 16.90 -27.29
CA SER A 9 6.45 17.61 -26.04
C SER A 9 5.65 17.14 -24.83
N ARG A 10 4.65 16.28 -25.02
CA ARG A 10 3.76 15.83 -23.93
C ARG A 10 3.00 14.57 -24.28
N ILE A 11 2.54 13.88 -23.25
CA ILE A 11 1.53 12.82 -23.35
C ILE A 11 0.25 13.36 -22.70
N VAL A 12 -0.89 13.17 -23.36
CA VAL A 12 -2.21 13.50 -22.80
C VAL A 12 -2.96 12.19 -22.55
N VAL A 13 -3.32 11.93 -21.30
CA VAL A 13 -4.10 10.76 -20.92
C VAL A 13 -5.51 11.21 -20.59
N ARG A 14 -6.48 10.84 -21.44
CA ARG A 14 -7.91 11.09 -21.23
C ARG A 14 -8.55 9.92 -20.49
N ARG A 15 -9.35 10.26 -19.51
CA ARG A 15 -10.09 9.25 -18.74
C ARG A 15 -11.53 9.20 -19.25
N LEU A 16 -11.91 8.09 -19.86
CA LEU A 16 -13.19 7.92 -20.53
C LEU A 16 -13.98 6.80 -19.89
N ASP A 17 -15.30 6.99 -19.82
CA ASP A 17 -16.22 5.91 -19.51
C ASP A 17 -16.79 5.35 -20.82
N PHE A 18 -16.36 4.16 -21.16
CA PHE A 18 -16.82 3.47 -22.36
C PHE A 18 -18.20 2.82 -22.22
N ALA A 19 -18.81 2.91 -21.05
CA ALA A 19 -20.21 2.51 -20.88
C ALA A 19 -21.19 3.50 -21.55
N TYR A 20 -20.74 4.72 -21.80
CA TYR A 20 -21.51 5.72 -22.53
C TYR A 20 -21.14 5.69 -24.02
N SER A 21 -22.14 5.70 -24.87
CA SER A 21 -22.00 5.61 -26.34
C SER A 21 -21.15 6.72 -26.97
N ASP A 22 -20.99 7.84 -26.29
CA ASP A 22 -20.21 9.02 -26.69
C ASP A 22 -18.82 9.07 -26.03
N GLY A 23 -18.45 8.05 -25.27
CA GLY A 23 -17.15 8.01 -24.56
C GLY A 23 -17.05 9.12 -23.52
N GLY A 24 -18.04 9.27 -22.65
CA GLY A 24 -18.12 10.33 -21.66
C GLY A 24 -16.81 10.53 -20.88
N ARG A 25 -16.39 11.78 -20.79
CA ARG A 25 -15.19 12.17 -20.04
C ARG A 25 -15.49 12.13 -18.54
N VAL A 26 -14.78 11.31 -17.79
CA VAL A 26 -15.02 11.11 -16.33
C VAL A 26 -14.22 12.03 -15.44
N ALA A 27 -13.16 12.64 -15.97
CA ALA A 27 -12.32 13.57 -15.22
C ALA A 27 -11.39 14.34 -16.16
N ASP A 28 -10.66 15.32 -15.58
CA ASP A 28 -9.68 16.10 -16.33
C ASP A 28 -8.56 15.23 -16.88
N ASP A 29 -8.02 15.63 -18.03
CA ASP A 29 -6.90 14.96 -18.66
C ASP A 29 -5.64 15.08 -17.80
N TRP A 30 -4.84 14.03 -17.80
CA TRP A 30 -3.48 14.13 -17.32
C TRP A 30 -2.57 14.57 -18.46
N VAL A 31 -1.93 15.70 -18.28
CA VAL A 31 -0.92 16.19 -19.20
C VAL A 31 0.45 15.91 -18.60
N ILE A 32 1.21 15.03 -19.24
CA ILE A 32 2.55 14.62 -18.82
C ILE A 32 3.53 15.24 -19.80
N PRO A 33 4.26 16.32 -19.42
CA PRO A 33 5.28 16.90 -20.29
C PRO A 33 6.40 15.87 -20.50
N LEU A 34 6.84 15.75 -21.75
CA LEU A 34 8.00 14.94 -22.09
C LEU A 34 9.27 15.77 -21.84
N PRO A 35 10.31 15.16 -21.25
CA PRO A 35 11.55 15.86 -21.02
C PRO A 35 12.20 16.23 -22.35
N THR A 36 12.66 17.46 -22.47
CA THR A 36 13.63 17.84 -23.50
C THR A 36 14.96 17.13 -23.23
N VAL A 37 15.87 17.14 -24.18
CA VAL A 37 17.16 16.42 -24.10
C VAL A 37 17.94 16.69 -22.80
N ASN A 38 17.70 17.84 -22.17
CA ASN A 38 18.39 18.28 -20.94
C ASN A 38 17.55 18.22 -19.66
N GLU A 39 16.28 17.82 -19.75
CA GLU A 39 15.38 17.81 -18.60
C GLU A 39 14.83 16.40 -18.37
N ARG A 40 14.96 15.90 -17.15
CA ARG A 40 14.37 14.61 -16.71
C ARG A 40 13.43 14.84 -15.52
N PRO A 41 12.34 15.65 -15.67
CA PRO A 41 11.50 16.04 -14.53
C PRO A 41 10.81 14.88 -13.83
N TYR A 42 10.76 13.71 -14.50
CA TYR A 42 10.13 12.49 -13.98
C TYR A 42 11.11 11.33 -13.78
N ALA A 43 12.41 11.60 -13.71
CA ALA A 43 13.37 10.56 -13.41
C ALA A 43 13.03 9.90 -12.05
N TYR A 44 12.93 8.57 -12.03
CA TYR A 44 12.60 7.82 -10.82
C TYR A 44 13.52 8.17 -9.65
N ALA A 45 14.82 8.25 -9.90
CA ALA A 45 15.82 8.57 -8.88
C ALA A 45 15.58 9.94 -8.22
N ASP A 46 15.25 10.98 -9.03
CA ASP A 46 15.03 12.33 -8.52
C ASP A 46 13.75 12.42 -7.68
N ARG A 47 12.72 11.67 -8.07
CA ARG A 47 11.46 11.60 -7.32
C ARG A 47 11.63 10.79 -6.05
N ALA A 48 12.34 9.67 -6.12
CA ALA A 48 12.64 8.83 -4.96
C ALA A 48 13.45 9.59 -3.91
N ALA A 49 14.44 10.39 -4.35
CA ALA A 49 15.25 11.22 -3.44
C ALA A 49 14.45 12.33 -2.74
N LYS A 50 13.32 12.75 -3.31
CA LYS A 50 12.44 13.79 -2.75
C LYS A 50 11.26 13.22 -1.97
N GLU A 51 11.04 11.91 -2.01
CA GLU A 51 9.93 11.29 -1.32
C GLU A 51 10.10 11.40 0.21
N ARG A 52 9.11 11.99 0.87
CA ARG A 52 9.05 11.97 2.32
C ARG A 52 8.54 10.61 2.80
N PRO A 53 9.03 10.07 3.92
CA PRO A 53 8.53 8.82 4.46
C PRO A 53 7.07 8.97 4.88
N PRO A 54 6.17 8.04 4.51
CA PRO A 54 4.81 8.02 5.05
C PRO A 54 4.85 7.73 6.55
N GLN A 55 3.89 8.28 7.30
CA GLN A 55 3.81 8.09 8.74
C GLN A 55 2.38 7.76 9.17
N PHE A 56 2.27 7.02 10.25
CA PHE A 56 1.00 6.86 10.95
C PHE A 56 0.66 8.11 11.74
N ALA A 57 -0.62 8.39 11.88
CA ALA A 57 -1.10 9.43 12.79
C ALA A 57 -0.72 9.10 14.24
N GLY A 58 -0.63 10.13 15.08
CA GLY A 58 -0.35 9.96 16.50
C GLY A 58 -1.38 9.03 17.18
N GLY A 59 -0.90 8.15 18.04
CA GLY A 59 -1.75 7.17 18.75
C GLY A 59 -2.13 5.94 17.92
N ALA A 60 -1.59 5.77 16.72
CA ALA A 60 -1.79 4.56 15.91
C ALA A 60 -1.29 3.32 16.67
N ALA A 61 -2.12 2.28 16.74
CA ALA A 61 -1.82 1.03 17.44
C ALA A 61 -2.24 -0.17 16.61
N LEU A 62 -1.62 -1.30 16.88
CA LEU A 62 -1.96 -2.60 16.29
C LEU A 62 -3.05 -3.29 17.09
N LYS A 63 -3.88 -4.09 16.42
CA LYS A 63 -4.78 -5.03 17.03
C LYS A 63 -4.57 -6.39 16.41
N VAL A 64 -4.35 -7.41 17.23
CA VAL A 64 -4.14 -8.79 16.77
C VAL A 64 -5.28 -9.66 17.29
N CYS A 65 -5.82 -10.50 16.42
CA CYS A 65 -6.79 -11.51 16.81
C CYS A 65 -6.54 -12.83 16.07
N ARG A 66 -6.99 -13.93 16.65
CA ARG A 66 -6.96 -15.25 16.03
C ARG A 66 -8.22 -15.42 15.17
N VAL A 67 -8.05 -15.91 13.95
CA VAL A 67 -9.12 -16.12 12.99
C VAL A 67 -8.88 -17.39 12.19
N THR A 68 -9.95 -17.99 11.68
CA THR A 68 -9.86 -19.02 10.64
C THR A 68 -10.06 -18.36 9.28
N ALA A 69 -9.10 -18.53 8.37
CA ALA A 69 -9.14 -18.00 7.02
C ALA A 69 -9.17 -19.13 5.99
N LYS A 70 -9.80 -18.89 4.83
CA LYS A 70 -9.78 -19.84 3.72
C LYS A 70 -8.66 -19.51 2.74
N THR A 71 -7.86 -20.50 2.38
CA THR A 71 -6.90 -20.39 1.28
C THR A 71 -7.63 -20.30 -0.07
N ARG A 72 -6.91 -19.94 -1.14
CA ARG A 72 -7.46 -20.01 -2.51
C ARG A 72 -7.99 -21.38 -2.91
N GLY A 73 -7.43 -22.46 -2.32
CA GLY A 73 -7.90 -23.83 -2.52
C GLY A 73 -9.06 -24.26 -1.63
N GLY A 74 -9.68 -23.32 -0.87
CA GLY A 74 -10.81 -23.60 0.01
C GLY A 74 -10.46 -24.24 1.35
N LYS A 75 -9.18 -24.55 1.61
CA LYS A 75 -8.74 -25.14 2.88
C LYS A 75 -8.77 -24.08 3.97
N GLU A 76 -9.34 -24.42 5.11
CA GLU A 76 -9.33 -23.58 6.30
C GLU A 76 -7.97 -23.66 7.00
N VAL A 77 -7.43 -22.50 7.37
CA VAL A 77 -6.18 -22.36 8.11
C VAL A 77 -6.36 -21.38 9.27
N GLU A 78 -5.78 -21.71 10.39
CA GLU A 78 -5.73 -20.82 11.53
C GLU A 78 -4.67 -19.75 11.32
N CYS A 79 -5.04 -18.47 11.54
CA CYS A 79 -4.18 -17.32 11.31
C CYS A 79 -4.23 -16.36 12.51
N LEU A 80 -3.13 -15.62 12.71
CA LEU A 80 -3.15 -14.37 13.43
C LEU A 80 -3.42 -13.24 12.43
N LYS A 81 -4.49 -12.49 12.67
CA LYS A 81 -4.87 -11.33 11.85
C LYS A 81 -4.44 -10.05 12.56
N VAL A 82 -3.55 -9.32 11.93
CA VAL A 82 -3.00 -8.05 12.42
C VAL A 82 -3.73 -6.93 11.73
N PHE A 83 -4.47 -6.13 12.49
CA PHE A 83 -5.13 -4.91 12.02
C PHE A 83 -4.29 -3.69 12.38
N PHE A 84 -4.29 -2.71 11.51
CA PHE A 84 -3.60 -1.45 11.73
C PHE A 84 -4.27 -0.31 10.94
N PRO A 85 -4.19 0.95 11.43
CA PRO A 85 -4.72 2.10 10.71
C PRO A 85 -3.93 2.32 9.42
N THR A 86 -4.57 2.90 8.41
CA THR A 86 -3.84 3.31 7.20
C THR A 86 -3.07 4.61 7.46
N ALA A 87 -1.82 4.68 7.00
CA ALA A 87 -1.04 5.90 6.98
C ALA A 87 -1.56 6.81 5.86
N CYS A 88 -2.45 7.72 6.22
CA CYS A 88 -3.04 8.71 5.32
C CYS A 88 -2.09 9.90 5.15
N SER A 89 -2.33 10.70 4.09
CA SER A 89 -1.62 11.97 3.93
C SER A 89 -1.98 12.94 5.05
N HIS A 90 -0.98 13.43 5.80
CA HIS A 90 -1.11 14.42 6.86
C HIS A 90 0.22 15.12 7.15
N ASP A 91 0.20 16.34 7.62
CA ASP A 91 1.37 17.12 8.04
C ASP A 91 2.56 17.08 7.06
N GLY A 92 2.27 17.09 5.75
CA GLY A 92 3.27 17.02 4.70
C GLY A 92 3.90 15.63 4.47
N HIS A 93 3.40 14.60 5.15
CA HIS A 93 3.74 13.20 4.88
C HIS A 93 2.78 12.60 3.84
N PRO A 94 3.29 11.85 2.84
CA PRO A 94 2.44 11.19 1.86
C PRO A 94 1.70 10.01 2.50
N ARG A 95 0.61 9.59 1.88
CA ARG A 95 -0.03 8.32 2.24
C ARG A 95 0.87 7.15 1.88
N ALA A 96 0.79 6.08 2.67
CA ALA A 96 1.49 4.84 2.35
C ALA A 96 0.92 4.17 1.10
N ASN A 97 1.81 3.65 0.27
CA ASN A 97 1.48 2.81 -0.88
C ASN A 97 1.27 1.35 -0.44
N ARG A 98 2.12 0.87 0.46
CA ARG A 98 2.10 -0.48 1.01
C ARG A 98 2.63 -0.48 2.45
N TYR A 99 2.53 -1.63 3.08
CA TYR A 99 2.99 -1.84 4.45
C TYR A 99 3.84 -3.10 4.52
N GLU A 100 4.97 -3.00 5.20
CA GLU A 100 5.78 -4.13 5.64
C GLU A 100 5.30 -4.53 7.03
N VAL A 101 4.74 -5.74 7.14
CA VAL A 101 4.24 -6.29 8.41
C VAL A 101 5.17 -7.40 8.84
N THR A 102 5.79 -7.24 10.00
CA THR A 102 6.77 -8.18 10.54
C THR A 102 6.19 -8.88 11.75
N ALA A 103 6.29 -10.20 11.77
CA ALA A 103 6.08 -11.04 12.95
C ALA A 103 7.46 -11.51 13.43
N GLU A 104 7.87 -11.07 14.61
CA GLU A 104 9.09 -11.52 15.29
C GLU A 104 8.72 -12.64 16.27
N CYS A 105 9.20 -13.83 15.98
CA CYS A 105 8.97 -15.04 16.77
C CYS A 105 10.07 -15.26 17.81
N ASP A 106 9.83 -16.14 18.77
CA ASP A 106 10.84 -16.60 19.71
C ASP A 106 12.10 -17.10 18.97
N GLY A 107 13.29 -16.77 19.51
CA GLY A 107 14.56 -17.14 18.88
C GLY A 107 15.01 -16.22 17.75
N GLY A 108 14.30 -15.09 17.52
CA GLY A 108 14.69 -14.06 16.55
C GLY A 108 14.32 -14.38 15.11
N ALA A 109 13.56 -15.46 14.86
CA ALA A 109 13.01 -15.74 13.53
C ALA A 109 11.93 -14.70 13.17
N CYS A 110 12.04 -14.09 11.99
CA CYS A 110 11.09 -13.09 11.52
C CYS A 110 10.36 -13.55 10.27
N VAL A 111 9.03 -13.40 10.26
CA VAL A 111 8.19 -13.55 9.07
C VAL A 111 7.79 -12.16 8.62
N VAL A 112 8.17 -11.79 7.41
CA VAL A 112 7.88 -10.47 6.84
C VAL A 112 6.89 -10.63 5.68
N LYS A 113 5.81 -9.86 5.71
CA LYS A 113 4.81 -9.81 4.64
C LYS A 113 4.61 -8.37 4.18
N GLU A 114 4.38 -8.19 2.89
CA GLU A 114 3.95 -6.91 2.35
C GLU A 114 2.46 -6.95 2.00
N VAL A 115 1.75 -5.89 2.35
CA VAL A 115 0.35 -5.67 1.96
C VAL A 115 0.20 -4.31 1.31
N TYR A 116 -0.54 -4.23 0.21
CA TYR A 116 -0.86 -2.96 -0.41
C TYR A 116 -1.84 -2.17 0.44
N SER A 117 -1.72 -0.85 0.38
CA SER A 117 -2.68 0.01 1.05
C SER A 117 -4.07 -0.20 0.45
N PRO A 118 -5.11 -0.48 1.26
CA PRO A 118 -6.47 -0.67 0.75
C PRO A 118 -6.99 0.53 -0.05
N LYS A 119 -6.45 1.73 0.21
CA LYS A 119 -6.82 2.93 -0.55
C LYS A 119 -6.33 2.95 -2.00
N PHE A 120 -5.41 2.05 -2.38
CA PHE A 120 -5.00 1.85 -3.76
C PHE A 120 -5.73 0.70 -4.44
N CYS A 121 -6.29 -0.20 -3.65
CA CYS A 121 -7.14 -1.28 -4.12
C CYS A 121 -8.58 -0.85 -3.86
N LEU A 122 -9.39 -0.71 -4.90
CA LEU A 122 -10.83 -0.43 -4.80
C LEU A 122 -11.53 -1.70 -4.30
N HIS A 123 -11.28 -2.09 -3.05
CA HIS A 123 -12.02 -3.16 -2.39
C HIS A 123 -13.22 -2.56 -1.69
N GLU A 124 -14.40 -3.09 -2.01
CA GLU A 124 -15.68 -2.72 -1.39
C GLU A 124 -15.69 -2.97 0.12
N ASP A 125 -14.85 -3.91 0.59
CA ASP A 125 -14.69 -4.28 2.00
C ASP A 125 -13.67 -3.41 2.76
N PHE A 126 -13.38 -2.21 2.27
CA PHE A 126 -12.47 -1.31 2.97
C PHE A 126 -13.15 -0.69 4.20
N ASP A 127 -12.97 -1.34 5.34
CA ASP A 127 -13.55 -0.97 6.63
C ASP A 127 -12.83 0.25 7.24
N GLY A 128 -13.38 1.42 6.97
CA GLY A 128 -13.17 2.64 7.78
C GLY A 128 -11.74 3.12 8.03
N GLY A 129 -10.75 2.69 7.22
CA GLY A 129 -9.36 3.15 7.40
C GLY A 129 -8.44 2.12 8.06
N LEU A 130 -8.88 0.90 8.28
CA LEU A 130 -8.05 -0.20 8.77
C LEU A 130 -7.54 -1.06 7.61
N ALA A 131 -6.26 -1.37 7.64
CA ALA A 131 -5.66 -2.43 6.83
C ALA A 131 -5.42 -3.66 7.68
N HIS A 132 -5.18 -4.81 7.06
CA HIS A 132 -4.85 -6.02 7.80
C HIS A 132 -3.87 -6.92 7.04
N CYS A 133 -3.20 -7.79 7.80
CA CYS A 133 -2.35 -8.85 7.29
C CYS A 133 -2.65 -10.15 8.02
N LEU A 134 -2.62 -11.27 7.29
CA LEU A 134 -2.83 -12.61 7.85
C LEU A 134 -1.51 -13.36 7.92
N PHE A 135 -1.22 -13.92 9.10
CA PHE A 135 -0.11 -14.83 9.34
C PHE A 135 -0.66 -16.21 9.71
N PRO A 136 -0.57 -17.21 8.79
CA PRO A 136 -0.87 -18.59 9.17
C PRO A 136 -0.06 -19.01 10.38
N VAL A 137 -0.71 -19.62 11.35
CA VAL A 137 -0.04 -20.08 12.59
C VAL A 137 1.12 -21.03 12.27
N ALA A 138 0.97 -21.83 11.22
CA ALA A 138 2.02 -22.76 10.77
C ALA A 138 3.31 -22.07 10.25
N GLU A 139 3.26 -20.78 9.90
CA GLU A 139 4.43 -19.99 9.49
C GLU A 139 5.17 -19.38 10.67
N LEU A 140 4.56 -19.39 11.86
CA LEU A 140 5.09 -18.78 13.07
C LEU A 140 5.73 -19.86 13.95
N SER A 141 6.95 -19.62 14.40
CA SER A 141 7.68 -20.52 15.29
C SER A 141 7.54 -20.09 16.76
N GLY A 142 7.60 -21.07 17.66
CA GLY A 142 7.57 -20.81 19.10
C GLY A 142 6.18 -20.61 19.69
N GLN A 143 6.12 -19.90 20.82
CA GLN A 143 4.88 -19.62 21.53
C GLN A 143 4.17 -18.42 20.91
N LEU A 144 2.95 -18.61 20.43
CA LEU A 144 2.18 -17.58 19.72
C LEU A 144 1.94 -16.31 20.56
N GLU A 145 1.84 -16.46 21.88
CA GLU A 145 1.65 -15.36 22.83
C GLU A 145 2.89 -14.44 22.93
N ARG A 146 4.04 -14.90 22.46
CA ARG A 146 5.29 -14.16 22.48
C ARG A 146 5.64 -13.51 21.13
N VAL A 147 4.83 -13.78 20.09
CA VAL A 147 5.05 -13.18 18.78
C VAL A 147 4.79 -11.68 18.86
N LYS A 148 5.80 -10.89 18.51
CA LYS A 148 5.69 -9.44 18.43
C LYS A 148 5.43 -9.01 17.00
N PHE A 149 4.46 -8.14 16.83
CA PHE A 149 4.15 -7.58 15.51
C PHE A 149 4.61 -6.14 15.40
N SER A 150 5.11 -5.79 14.23
CA SER A 150 5.34 -4.40 13.87
C SER A 150 4.88 -4.14 12.44
N VAL A 151 4.44 -2.91 12.18
CA VAL A 151 3.99 -2.49 10.85
C VAL A 151 4.70 -1.20 10.48
N ARG A 152 5.29 -1.19 9.30
CA ARG A 152 6.02 -0.06 8.75
C ARG A 152 5.37 0.39 7.44
N PRO A 153 4.98 1.65 7.30
CA PRO A 153 4.42 2.16 6.06
C PRO A 153 5.54 2.43 5.05
N LEU A 154 5.29 2.13 3.78
CA LEU A 154 6.22 2.36 2.67
C LEU A 154 5.57 3.31 1.66
N GLY A 155 6.37 4.25 1.17
CA GLY A 155 6.01 5.15 0.09
C GLY A 155 6.02 4.46 -1.29
N ALA A 156 5.65 5.22 -2.30
CA ALA A 156 5.58 4.72 -3.68
C ALA A 156 6.96 4.31 -4.22
N PHE A 157 8.02 4.98 -3.78
CA PHE A 157 9.40 4.69 -4.17
C PHE A 157 10.14 3.82 -3.14
N GLY A 158 9.44 3.27 -2.16
CA GLY A 158 10.01 2.36 -1.17
C GLY A 158 10.63 3.02 0.05
N VAL A 159 10.49 4.34 0.20
CA VAL A 159 10.94 5.05 1.40
C VAL A 159 10.15 4.55 2.61
N LYS A 160 10.85 4.12 3.63
CA LYS A 160 10.30 3.50 4.84
C LYS A 160 9.98 4.55 5.91
N GLY A 161 8.74 4.54 6.39
CA GLY A 161 8.33 5.34 7.53
C GLY A 161 8.67 4.67 8.88
N ARG A 162 8.27 5.32 9.96
CA ARG A 162 8.44 4.75 11.32
C ARG A 162 7.45 3.62 11.54
N ALA A 163 7.93 2.52 12.11
CA ALA A 163 7.08 1.40 12.48
C ALA A 163 6.27 1.70 13.74
N ILE A 164 5.10 1.06 13.85
CA ILE A 164 4.30 0.92 15.07
C ILE A 164 4.31 -0.55 15.50
N SER A 165 4.16 -0.82 16.79
CA SER A 165 4.15 -2.15 17.40
C SER A 165 3.14 -2.21 18.53
#